data_ba6c877309b205cf50d9a284446dac5e
#
_entry.id   ba6c877309b205cf50d9a284446dac5e
#
_cell.length_a   1.000
_cell.length_b   1.000
_cell.length_c   1.000
_cell.angle_alpha   90.00
_cell.angle_beta   90.00
_cell.angle_gamma   90.00
#
_symmetry.space_group_name_H-M   'P 1'
#
loop_
_entity.id
_entity.type
_entity.pdbx_description
1 polymer ?
#
loop_
_entity_poly.entity_id
_entity_poly.type
_entity_poly.pdbx_seq_one_letter_code
_entity_poly.pdbx_strand_id
1 'polypeptide(L)'
;MSKKLFAEFFGTFWLVFGGCGSAIFAASVNLGIGYVGVAFAFGLTVLTMAYAVGHISGGHFNPAVTLGLVAGGRFSAKDALPYIVSQVVGGLAAGAALYLIASGKVGFDVTAGFASNGYGEHSPEGYSLEAVFVAEVLLTAFFLLIIMGSTHKNAAAGFAPIAIGLGLTLIHLISIPLSNTSVNPARSTAVAVFQGTWAIDQLWLFWVAPIIGGILGGIIYRTLLAKNN
;
A
#
# COMPACT_ATOMS: atom_id res chain seq x y z
N MET A 1 22.54 1.94 -6.41
CA MET A 1 21.32 1.11 -6.56
C MET A 1 21.06 0.25 -5.32
N SER A 2 21.99 -0.57 -4.81
CA SER A 2 21.75 -1.50 -3.67
C SER A 2 21.11 -0.84 -2.44
N LYS A 3 21.64 0.28 -1.93
CA LYS A 3 21.07 1.00 -0.77
C LYS A 3 19.61 1.41 -1.00
N LYS A 4 19.25 1.83 -2.22
CA LYS A 4 17.86 2.19 -2.57
C LYS A 4 16.95 0.97 -2.51
N LEU A 5 17.40 -0.18 -3.02
CA LEU A 5 16.63 -1.42 -2.99
C LEU A 5 16.43 -1.91 -1.55
N PHE A 6 17.45 -1.85 -0.69
CA PHE A 6 17.28 -2.17 0.73
C PHE A 6 16.28 -1.22 1.42
N ALA A 7 16.30 0.09 1.11
CA ALA A 7 15.34 1.05 1.65
C ALA A 7 13.90 0.72 1.22
N GLU A 8 13.68 0.33 -0.03
CA GLU A 8 12.37 -0.12 -0.52
C GLU A 8 11.94 -1.44 0.12
N PHE A 9 12.86 -2.40 0.29
CA PHE A 9 12.60 -3.64 1.02
C PHE A 9 12.13 -3.37 2.45
N PHE A 10 12.91 -2.63 3.24
CA PHE A 10 12.57 -2.36 4.64
C PHE A 10 11.32 -1.50 4.78
N GLY A 11 11.12 -0.52 3.88
CA GLY A 11 9.93 0.32 3.87
C GLY A 11 8.67 -0.49 3.59
N THR A 12 8.70 -1.37 2.59
CA THR A 12 7.56 -2.24 2.28
C THR A 12 7.37 -3.32 3.34
N PHE A 13 8.45 -3.89 3.88
CA PHE A 13 8.37 -4.79 5.02
C PHE A 13 7.62 -4.14 6.19
N TRP A 14 8.02 -2.93 6.59
CA TRP A 14 7.40 -2.22 7.71
C TRP A 14 5.95 -1.86 7.43
N LEU A 15 5.65 -1.43 6.19
CA LEU A 15 4.28 -1.12 5.76
C LEU A 15 3.36 -2.34 5.94
N VAL A 16 3.76 -3.50 5.44
CA VAL A 16 2.98 -4.73 5.54
C VAL A 16 2.95 -5.24 6.98
N PHE A 17 4.09 -5.28 7.66
CA PHE A 17 4.17 -5.79 9.02
C PHE A 17 3.32 -4.97 9.99
N GLY A 18 3.42 -3.65 9.96
CA GLY A 18 2.64 -2.77 10.83
C GLY A 18 1.16 -2.69 10.42
N GLY A 19 0.90 -2.47 9.14
CA GLY A 19 -0.46 -2.30 8.63
C GLY A 19 -1.27 -3.61 8.69
N CYS A 20 -0.82 -4.66 8.00
CA CYS A 20 -1.51 -5.96 8.03
C CYS A 20 -1.43 -6.62 9.41
N GLY A 21 -0.31 -6.46 10.13
CA GLY A 21 -0.18 -6.98 11.49
C GLY A 21 -1.18 -6.36 12.46
N SER A 22 -1.44 -5.05 12.36
CA SER A 22 -2.47 -4.39 13.15
C SER A 22 -3.86 -4.96 12.90
N ALA A 23 -4.18 -5.30 11.64
CA ALA A 23 -5.42 -5.96 11.28
C ALA A 23 -5.50 -7.40 11.83
N ILE A 24 -4.42 -8.17 11.71
CA ILE A 24 -4.37 -9.59 12.14
C ILE A 24 -4.44 -9.71 13.66
N PHE A 25 -3.69 -8.87 14.38
CA PHE A 25 -3.50 -9.07 15.83
C PHE A 25 -4.43 -8.23 16.70
N ALA A 26 -4.86 -7.06 16.24
CA ALA A 26 -5.49 -6.08 17.12
C ALA A 26 -6.88 -5.59 16.67
N ALA A 27 -7.28 -5.79 15.40
CA ALA A 27 -8.52 -5.19 14.91
C ALA A 27 -9.78 -5.77 15.55
N SER A 28 -9.85 -7.11 15.71
CA SER A 28 -11.04 -7.85 16.06
C SER A 28 -11.06 -8.40 17.51
N VAL A 29 -10.06 -8.10 18.33
CA VAL A 29 -10.07 -8.51 19.73
C VAL A 29 -11.04 -7.64 20.53
N ASN A 30 -11.52 -8.14 21.68
CA ASN A 30 -12.36 -7.35 22.57
C ASN A 30 -11.64 -6.03 22.93
N LEU A 31 -12.32 -4.89 22.77
CA LEU A 31 -11.72 -3.54 22.84
C LEU A 31 -10.58 -3.30 21.86
N GLY A 32 -10.59 -4.00 20.71
CA GLY A 32 -9.59 -3.84 19.66
C GLY A 32 -9.66 -2.49 18.95
N ILE A 33 -8.65 -2.25 18.10
CA ILE A 33 -8.47 -0.96 17.41
C ILE A 33 -9.46 -0.70 16.28
N GLY A 34 -10.15 -1.73 15.79
CA GLY A 34 -11.11 -1.64 14.70
C GLY A 34 -10.52 -1.04 13.41
N TYR A 35 -11.39 -0.66 12.48
CA TYR A 35 -10.96 -0.07 11.20
C TYR A 35 -10.18 1.24 11.37
N VAL A 36 -10.56 2.06 12.35
CA VAL A 36 -9.87 3.34 12.62
C VAL A 36 -8.41 3.11 13.00
N GLY A 37 -8.15 2.20 13.92
CA GLY A 37 -6.78 1.89 14.34
C GLY A 37 -5.95 1.26 13.22
N VAL A 38 -6.53 0.37 12.41
CA VAL A 38 -5.86 -0.21 11.24
C VAL A 38 -5.52 0.87 10.22
N ALA A 39 -6.45 1.80 9.94
CA ALA A 39 -6.20 2.91 9.04
C ALA A 39 -5.02 3.79 9.49
N PHE A 40 -4.97 4.13 10.78
CA PHE A 40 -3.83 4.85 11.36
C PHE A 40 -2.54 4.04 11.30
N ALA A 41 -2.57 2.73 11.56
CA ALA A 41 -1.39 1.88 11.50
C ALA A 41 -0.75 1.91 10.09
N PHE A 42 -1.54 1.75 9.03
CA PHE A 42 -1.03 1.87 7.66
C PHE A 42 -0.42 3.25 7.37
N GLY A 43 -1.09 4.31 7.75
CA GLY A 43 -0.57 5.67 7.56
C GLY A 43 0.73 5.92 8.32
N LEU A 44 0.80 5.47 9.58
CA LEU A 44 1.98 5.62 10.43
C LEU A 44 3.18 4.81 9.90
N THR A 45 2.97 3.63 9.31
CA THR A 45 4.09 2.87 8.72
C THR A 45 4.75 3.64 7.59
N VAL A 46 3.95 4.22 6.67
CA VAL A 46 4.50 5.03 5.57
C VAL A 46 5.13 6.32 6.10
N LEU A 47 4.46 7.02 7.02
CA LEU A 47 4.98 8.24 7.63
C LEU A 47 6.36 8.01 8.25
N THR A 48 6.48 7.00 9.10
CA THR A 48 7.74 6.72 9.82
C THR A 48 8.86 6.26 8.88
N MET A 49 8.55 5.39 7.90
CA MET A 49 9.57 4.92 6.96
C MET A 49 9.93 5.95 5.90
N ALA A 50 9.02 6.83 5.50
CA ALA A 50 9.37 7.95 4.63
C ALA A 50 10.36 8.90 5.28
N TYR A 51 10.25 9.15 6.59
CA TYR A 51 11.28 9.88 7.34
C TYR A 51 12.57 9.07 7.50
N ALA A 52 12.47 7.77 7.81
CA ALA A 52 13.64 6.95 8.13
C ALA A 52 14.52 6.66 6.90
N VAL A 53 13.92 6.35 5.74
CA VAL A 53 14.65 5.88 4.56
C VAL A 53 14.24 6.58 3.24
N GLY A 54 13.26 7.46 3.26
CA GLY A 54 12.80 8.15 2.05
C GLY A 54 13.89 8.98 1.38
N HIS A 55 14.82 9.56 2.13
CA HIS A 55 15.98 10.29 1.60
C HIS A 55 16.97 9.39 0.84
N ILE A 56 16.87 8.05 0.96
CA ILE A 56 17.74 7.08 0.29
C ILE A 56 17.14 6.65 -1.05
N SER A 57 15.85 6.26 -1.07
CA SER A 57 15.21 5.65 -2.24
C SER A 57 14.14 6.52 -2.91
N GLY A 58 13.63 7.50 -2.21
CA GLY A 58 12.41 8.22 -2.55
C GLY A 58 11.19 7.71 -1.77
N GLY A 59 11.30 6.55 -1.10
CA GLY A 59 10.24 6.02 -0.23
C GLY A 59 8.97 5.63 -0.97
N HIS A 60 9.08 4.85 -2.03
CA HIS A 60 7.91 4.40 -2.81
C HIS A 60 7.11 3.33 -2.08
N PHE A 61 7.77 2.26 -1.61
CA PHE A 61 7.21 1.12 -0.86
C PHE A 61 5.98 0.46 -1.52
N ASN A 62 5.79 0.70 -2.83
CA ASN A 62 4.56 0.38 -3.53
C ASN A 62 4.80 0.34 -5.05
N PRO A 63 4.52 -0.78 -5.74
CA PRO A 63 4.65 -0.89 -7.20
C PRO A 63 3.80 0.12 -7.96
N ALA A 64 2.56 0.39 -7.53
CA ALA A 64 1.68 1.35 -8.18
C ALA A 64 2.21 2.79 -8.05
N VAL A 65 2.78 3.15 -6.90
CA VAL A 65 3.46 4.44 -6.70
C VAL A 65 4.69 4.52 -7.61
N THR A 66 5.50 3.47 -7.67
CA THR A 66 6.70 3.43 -8.53
C THR A 66 6.34 3.68 -9.99
N LEU A 67 5.33 2.98 -10.52
CA LEU A 67 4.88 3.15 -11.91
C LEU A 67 4.19 4.50 -12.13
N GLY A 68 3.45 4.98 -11.15
CA GLY A 68 2.85 6.31 -11.19
C GLY A 68 3.89 7.44 -11.26
N LEU A 69 4.98 7.33 -10.50
CA LEU A 69 6.10 8.27 -10.56
C LEU A 69 6.86 8.20 -11.88
N VAL A 70 6.95 7.01 -12.51
CA VAL A 70 7.48 6.88 -13.89
C VAL A 70 6.57 7.63 -14.86
N ALA A 71 5.26 7.41 -14.84
CA ALA A 71 4.30 8.09 -15.70
C ALA A 71 4.28 9.61 -15.46
N GLY A 72 4.45 10.02 -14.21
CA GLY A 72 4.58 11.42 -13.81
C GLY A 72 5.93 12.08 -14.15
N GLY A 73 6.89 11.31 -14.71
CA GLY A 73 8.21 11.82 -15.09
C GLY A 73 9.15 12.11 -13.91
N ARG A 74 8.85 11.56 -12.73
CA ARG A 74 9.61 11.75 -11.50
C ARG A 74 10.57 10.61 -11.17
N PHE A 75 10.47 9.47 -11.88
CA PHE A 75 11.29 8.29 -11.68
C PHE A 75 11.68 7.64 -13.00
N SER A 76 12.83 7.00 -13.06
CA SER A 76 13.34 6.36 -14.29
C SER A 76 12.70 5.00 -14.51
N ALA A 77 12.12 4.76 -15.69
CA ALA A 77 11.49 3.48 -16.04
C ALA A 77 12.46 2.28 -15.93
N LYS A 78 13.75 2.47 -16.20
CA LYS A 78 14.78 1.41 -16.09
C LYS A 78 15.01 0.94 -14.65
N ASP A 79 14.68 1.78 -13.65
CA ASP A 79 14.86 1.48 -12.24
C ASP A 79 13.57 0.92 -11.62
N ALA A 80 12.44 0.92 -12.35
CA ALA A 80 11.14 0.51 -11.81
C ALA A 80 11.10 -0.98 -11.45
N LEU A 81 11.55 -1.86 -12.34
CA LEU A 81 11.51 -3.30 -12.09
C LEU A 81 12.34 -3.72 -10.86
N PRO A 82 13.59 -3.28 -10.66
CA PRO A 82 14.33 -3.56 -9.43
C PRO A 82 13.61 -3.08 -8.16
N TYR A 83 12.96 -1.90 -8.20
CA TYR A 83 12.17 -1.39 -7.07
C TYR A 83 10.98 -2.30 -6.78
N ILE A 84 10.19 -2.65 -7.80
CA ILE A 84 9.01 -3.52 -7.65
C ILE A 84 9.41 -4.88 -7.06
N VAL A 85 10.48 -5.49 -7.55
CA VAL A 85 10.98 -6.76 -7.01
C VAL A 85 11.37 -6.61 -5.55
N SER A 86 12.09 -5.55 -5.19
CA SER A 86 12.50 -5.29 -3.80
C SER A 86 11.30 -5.08 -2.88
N GLN A 87 10.28 -4.34 -3.34
CA GLN A 87 9.03 -4.09 -2.62
C GLN A 87 8.25 -5.39 -2.39
N VAL A 88 8.09 -6.22 -3.43
CA VAL A 88 7.38 -7.50 -3.32
C VAL A 88 8.10 -8.45 -2.36
N VAL A 89 9.44 -8.55 -2.46
CA VAL A 89 10.24 -9.40 -1.55
C VAL A 89 10.15 -8.89 -0.12
N GLY A 90 10.21 -7.57 0.11
CA GLY A 90 10.01 -6.95 1.43
C GLY A 90 8.63 -7.25 2.01
N GLY A 91 7.59 -7.15 1.19
CA GLY A 91 6.22 -7.51 1.56
C GLY A 91 6.08 -8.98 1.93
N LEU A 92 6.61 -9.90 1.09
CA LEU A 92 6.58 -11.34 1.35
C LEU A 92 7.33 -11.71 2.64
N ALA A 93 8.48 -11.09 2.90
CA ALA A 93 9.21 -11.28 4.16
C ALA A 93 8.38 -10.84 5.38
N ALA A 94 7.64 -9.74 5.27
CA ALA A 94 6.72 -9.30 6.32
C ALA A 94 5.54 -10.27 6.48
N GLY A 95 4.93 -10.73 5.38
CA GLY A 95 3.88 -11.75 5.40
C GLY A 95 4.34 -13.04 6.10
N ALA A 96 5.57 -13.50 5.80
CA ALA A 96 6.16 -14.66 6.46
C ALA A 96 6.33 -14.44 7.98
N ALA A 97 6.83 -13.27 8.38
CA ALA A 97 6.98 -12.93 9.79
C ALA A 97 5.61 -12.86 10.52
N LEU A 98 4.60 -12.25 9.88
CA LEU A 98 3.23 -12.22 10.42
C LEU A 98 2.63 -13.61 10.56
N TYR A 99 2.81 -14.46 9.53
CA TYR A 99 2.34 -15.85 9.56
C TYR A 99 2.98 -16.62 10.71
N LEU A 100 4.32 -16.51 10.86
CA LEU A 100 5.05 -17.20 11.93
C LEU A 100 4.53 -16.76 13.31
N ILE A 101 4.33 -15.45 13.52
CA ILE A 101 3.84 -14.93 14.81
C ILE A 101 2.38 -15.38 15.05
N ALA A 102 1.52 -15.26 14.04
CA ALA A 102 0.10 -15.62 14.15
C ALA A 102 -0.10 -17.11 14.42
N SER A 103 0.76 -17.96 13.83
CA SER A 103 0.74 -19.43 14.05
C SER A 103 1.04 -19.84 15.50
N GLY A 104 1.57 -18.94 16.32
CA GLY A 104 1.72 -19.14 17.77
C GLY A 104 0.40 -19.09 18.56
N LYS A 105 -0.70 -18.64 17.94
CA LYS A 105 -2.03 -18.59 18.57
C LYS A 105 -2.77 -19.90 18.31
N VAL A 106 -3.25 -20.55 19.39
CA VAL A 106 -4.09 -21.76 19.28
C VAL A 106 -5.35 -21.45 18.48
N GLY A 107 -5.67 -22.27 17.49
CA GLY A 107 -6.83 -22.11 16.61
C GLY A 107 -6.66 -21.03 15.54
N PHE A 108 -5.43 -20.55 15.28
CA PHE A 108 -5.18 -19.67 14.15
C PHE A 108 -5.47 -20.39 12.83
N ASP A 109 -6.27 -19.74 11.99
CA ASP A 109 -6.60 -20.18 10.64
C ASP A 109 -6.24 -19.08 9.64
N VAL A 110 -5.21 -19.29 8.86
CA VAL A 110 -4.76 -18.33 7.85
C VAL A 110 -5.79 -18.14 6.73
N THR A 111 -6.61 -19.17 6.45
CA THR A 111 -7.63 -19.13 5.40
C THR A 111 -8.81 -18.25 5.76
N ALA A 112 -8.97 -17.88 7.03
CA ALA A 112 -10.01 -16.96 7.50
C ALA A 112 -9.82 -15.51 7.05
N GLY A 113 -8.75 -15.20 6.27
CA GLY A 113 -8.58 -13.90 5.63
C GLY A 113 -7.18 -13.32 5.67
N PHE A 114 -6.47 -13.39 6.79
CA PHE A 114 -5.08 -12.95 6.95
C PHE A 114 -4.80 -11.52 6.41
N ALA A 115 -5.70 -10.58 6.68
CA ALA A 115 -5.67 -9.21 6.17
C ALA A 115 -5.64 -9.10 4.63
N SER A 116 -6.09 -10.12 3.91
CA SER A 116 -6.13 -10.12 2.45
C SER A 116 -7.17 -9.15 1.90
N ASN A 117 -6.95 -8.70 0.69
CA ASN A 117 -7.89 -7.87 -0.05
C ASN A 117 -8.87 -8.76 -0.81
N GLY A 118 -10.13 -8.31 -0.92
CA GLY A 118 -11.17 -9.05 -1.62
C GLY A 118 -12.30 -8.18 -2.16
N TYR A 119 -13.10 -8.78 -3.04
CA TYR A 119 -14.34 -8.23 -3.59
C TYR A 119 -15.45 -9.29 -3.58
N GLY A 120 -16.70 -8.86 -3.81
CA GLY A 120 -17.84 -9.77 -3.76
C GLY A 120 -18.02 -10.39 -2.38
N GLU A 121 -18.09 -11.70 -2.30
CA GLU A 121 -18.22 -12.45 -1.04
C GLU A 121 -17.01 -12.30 -0.10
N HIS A 122 -15.85 -11.88 -0.63
CA HIS A 122 -14.63 -11.64 0.14
C HIS A 122 -14.37 -10.15 0.43
N SER A 123 -15.26 -9.26 0.01
CA SER A 123 -15.29 -7.88 0.48
C SER A 123 -15.75 -7.85 1.94
N PRO A 124 -15.14 -7.05 2.82
CA PRO A 124 -15.60 -6.95 4.21
C PRO A 124 -17.09 -6.62 4.35
N GLU A 125 -17.65 -5.78 3.48
CA GLU A 125 -19.06 -5.37 3.51
C GLU A 125 -19.81 -5.73 2.20
N GLY A 126 -19.33 -6.71 1.43
CA GLY A 126 -20.02 -7.29 0.28
C GLY A 126 -20.02 -6.43 -1.00
N TYR A 127 -19.05 -5.56 -1.20
CA TYR A 127 -18.96 -4.72 -2.41
C TYR A 127 -18.54 -5.53 -3.64
N SER A 128 -19.20 -5.24 -4.79
CA SER A 128 -18.93 -5.92 -6.05
C SER A 128 -17.51 -5.66 -6.59
N LEU A 129 -17.09 -6.48 -7.54
CA LEU A 129 -15.82 -6.32 -8.27
C LEU A 129 -15.69 -4.91 -8.87
N GLU A 130 -16.74 -4.42 -9.52
CA GLU A 130 -16.74 -3.12 -10.21
C GLU A 130 -16.58 -1.98 -9.21
N ALA A 131 -17.28 -2.05 -8.08
CA ALA A 131 -17.18 -1.04 -7.02
C ALA A 131 -15.77 -1.00 -6.42
N VAL A 132 -15.20 -2.17 -6.12
CA VAL A 132 -13.82 -2.29 -5.61
C VAL A 132 -12.81 -1.82 -6.65
N PHE A 133 -12.97 -2.20 -7.93
CA PHE A 133 -12.08 -1.76 -9.01
C PHE A 133 -12.04 -0.23 -9.11
N VAL A 134 -13.21 0.42 -9.16
CA VAL A 134 -13.32 1.88 -9.24
C VAL A 134 -12.69 2.55 -8.01
N ALA A 135 -12.97 2.04 -6.81
CA ALA A 135 -12.40 2.56 -5.57
C ALA A 135 -10.87 2.48 -5.57
N GLU A 136 -10.30 1.31 -5.90
CA GLU A 136 -8.85 1.11 -5.93
C GLU A 136 -8.16 2.02 -6.97
N VAL A 137 -8.77 2.20 -8.17
CA VAL A 137 -8.26 3.13 -9.19
C VAL A 137 -8.27 4.57 -8.66
N LEU A 138 -9.42 5.04 -8.16
CA LEU A 138 -9.57 6.43 -7.72
C LEU A 138 -8.67 6.74 -6.54
N LEU A 139 -8.67 5.88 -5.52
CA LEU A 139 -7.90 6.11 -4.29
C LEU A 139 -6.40 6.07 -4.56
N THR A 140 -5.92 5.19 -5.45
CA THR A 140 -4.51 5.18 -5.85
C THR A 140 -4.15 6.40 -6.68
N ALA A 141 -5.04 6.88 -7.57
CA ALA A 141 -4.80 8.11 -8.32
C ALA A 141 -4.65 9.32 -7.38
N PHE A 142 -5.55 9.48 -6.42
CA PHE A 142 -5.43 10.55 -5.41
C PHE A 142 -4.21 10.38 -4.52
N PHE A 143 -3.83 9.16 -4.19
CA PHE A 143 -2.59 8.91 -3.44
C PHE A 143 -1.36 9.43 -4.20
N LEU A 144 -1.27 9.18 -5.51
CA LEU A 144 -0.22 9.74 -6.36
C LEU A 144 -0.25 11.27 -6.41
N LEU A 145 -1.44 11.88 -6.50
CA LEU A 145 -1.58 13.35 -6.46
C LEU A 145 -1.03 13.92 -5.15
N ILE A 146 -1.34 13.29 -4.01
CA ILE A 146 -0.82 13.69 -2.70
C ILE A 146 0.71 13.54 -2.66
N ILE A 147 1.24 12.39 -3.10
CA ILE A 147 2.68 12.14 -3.12
C ILE A 147 3.41 13.18 -3.99
N MET A 148 2.97 13.36 -5.23
CA MET A 148 3.64 14.27 -6.17
C MET A 148 3.49 15.73 -5.75
N GLY A 149 2.35 16.10 -5.16
CA GLY A 149 2.10 17.44 -4.66
C GLY A 149 2.96 17.77 -3.45
N SER A 150 2.95 16.91 -2.43
CA SER A 150 3.69 17.12 -1.18
C SER A 150 5.21 17.04 -1.35
N THR A 151 5.69 16.33 -2.38
CA THR A 151 7.11 16.24 -2.73
C THR A 151 7.55 17.22 -3.82
N HIS A 152 6.66 18.14 -4.23
CA HIS A 152 7.03 19.16 -5.22
C HIS A 152 8.03 20.14 -4.62
N LYS A 153 8.96 20.67 -5.46
CA LYS A 153 10.01 21.59 -5.00
C LYS A 153 9.49 22.86 -4.31
N ASN A 154 8.26 23.28 -4.63
CA ASN A 154 7.60 24.45 -4.02
C ASN A 154 6.70 24.07 -2.82
N ALA A 155 6.60 22.79 -2.46
CA ALA A 155 5.87 22.37 -1.26
C ALA A 155 6.71 22.67 0.00
N ALA A 156 6.04 22.69 1.16
CA ALA A 156 6.70 22.90 2.44
C ALA A 156 7.72 21.76 2.69
N ALA A 157 8.99 22.13 2.78
CA ALA A 157 10.07 21.17 2.96
C ALA A 157 9.93 20.41 4.28
N GLY A 158 10.17 19.09 4.26
CA GLY A 158 10.15 18.23 5.45
C GLY A 158 8.75 17.71 5.83
N PHE A 159 7.66 18.21 5.25
CA PHE A 159 6.30 17.80 5.64
C PHE A 159 5.69 16.70 4.75
N ALA A 160 6.33 16.35 3.63
CA ALA A 160 5.81 15.35 2.70
C ALA A 160 5.46 14.00 3.38
N PRO A 161 6.31 13.42 4.26
CA PRO A 161 5.97 12.16 4.94
C PRO A 161 4.70 12.22 5.77
N ILE A 162 4.41 13.38 6.39
CA ILE A 162 3.18 13.58 7.18
C ILE A 162 1.97 13.60 6.24
N ALA A 163 2.02 14.38 5.17
CA ALA A 163 0.93 14.46 4.20
C ALA A 163 0.64 13.10 3.54
N ILE A 164 1.68 12.36 3.17
CA ILE A 164 1.56 11.04 2.53
C ILE A 164 1.00 10.01 3.51
N GLY A 165 1.52 9.96 4.74
CA GLY A 165 1.03 9.03 5.76
C GLY A 165 -0.41 9.30 6.15
N LEU A 166 -0.80 10.55 6.39
CA LEU A 166 -2.19 10.92 6.69
C LEU A 166 -3.11 10.71 5.48
N GLY A 167 -2.61 10.93 4.26
CA GLY A 167 -3.33 10.60 3.04
C GLY A 167 -3.65 9.11 2.93
N LEU A 168 -2.68 8.25 3.26
CA LEU A 168 -2.90 6.81 3.31
C LEU A 168 -3.87 6.41 4.44
N THR A 169 -3.80 7.08 5.60
CA THR A 169 -4.78 6.89 6.69
C THR A 169 -6.19 7.19 6.18
N LEU A 170 -6.40 8.34 5.52
CA LEU A 170 -7.71 8.71 4.97
C LEU A 170 -8.22 7.70 3.95
N ILE A 171 -7.36 7.22 3.06
CA ILE A 171 -7.68 6.18 2.07
C ILE A 171 -8.18 4.91 2.77
N HIS A 172 -7.51 4.47 3.83
CA HIS A 172 -7.92 3.29 4.61
C HIS A 172 -9.23 3.51 5.35
N LEU A 173 -9.47 4.71 5.92
CA LEU A 173 -10.76 5.07 6.54
C LEU A 173 -11.92 4.98 5.56
N ILE A 174 -11.68 5.24 4.27
CA ILE A 174 -12.70 5.14 3.21
C ILE A 174 -12.92 3.68 2.78
N SER A 175 -11.85 2.91 2.57
CA SER A 175 -11.91 1.70 1.75
C SER A 175 -11.64 0.38 2.45
N ILE A 176 -11.36 0.37 3.77
CA ILE A 176 -11.31 -0.91 4.50
C ILE A 176 -12.63 -1.68 4.34
N PRO A 177 -13.83 -1.07 4.51
CA PRO A 177 -15.09 -1.78 4.28
C PRO A 177 -15.26 -2.34 2.86
N LEU A 178 -14.67 -1.68 1.86
CA LEU A 178 -14.85 -2.04 0.45
C LEU A 178 -14.02 -3.26 0.05
N SER A 179 -12.71 -3.21 0.34
CA SER A 179 -11.74 -4.17 -0.20
C SER A 179 -10.68 -4.60 0.81
N ASN A 180 -10.79 -4.17 2.07
CA ASN A 180 -9.70 -4.18 3.04
C ASN A 180 -8.48 -3.35 2.57
N THR A 181 -8.70 -2.39 1.72
CA THR A 181 -7.78 -1.41 1.12
C THR A 181 -6.48 -2.01 0.60
N SER A 182 -6.28 -1.97 -0.72
CA SER A 182 -4.98 -2.30 -1.31
C SER A 182 -4.16 -1.05 -1.57
N VAL A 183 -4.50 -0.33 -2.62
CA VAL A 183 -3.73 0.75 -3.26
C VAL A 183 -2.23 0.43 -3.42
N ASN A 184 -1.86 -0.86 -3.22
CA ASN A 184 -0.47 -1.32 -3.19
C ASN A 184 -0.36 -2.80 -3.57
N PRO A 185 0.08 -3.15 -4.79
CA PRO A 185 0.23 -4.53 -5.24
C PRO A 185 1.14 -5.39 -4.36
N ALA A 186 2.24 -4.83 -3.83
CA ALA A 186 3.15 -5.56 -2.96
C ALA A 186 2.51 -5.91 -1.61
N ARG A 187 1.71 -4.99 -1.04
CA ARG A 187 0.91 -5.23 0.17
C ARG A 187 -0.08 -6.37 -0.03
N SER A 188 -0.78 -6.36 -1.15
CA SER A 188 -1.79 -7.39 -1.46
C SER A 188 -1.16 -8.76 -1.68
N THR A 189 -0.07 -8.82 -2.45
CA THR A 189 0.69 -10.06 -2.69
C THR A 189 1.22 -10.66 -1.39
N ALA A 190 1.72 -9.82 -0.49
CA ALA A 190 2.36 -10.23 0.76
C ALA A 190 1.48 -11.10 1.67
N VAL A 191 0.19 -10.88 1.68
CA VAL A 191 -0.76 -11.63 2.51
C VAL A 191 -1.54 -12.67 1.72
N ALA A 192 -1.83 -12.40 0.44
CA ALA A 192 -2.55 -13.33 -0.42
C ALA A 192 -1.80 -14.66 -0.59
N VAL A 193 -0.48 -14.64 -0.71
CA VAL A 193 0.36 -15.84 -0.84
C VAL A 193 0.24 -16.76 0.38
N PHE A 194 0.07 -16.21 1.58
CA PHE A 194 -0.07 -16.99 2.81
C PHE A 194 -1.52 -17.44 3.04
N GLN A 195 -2.49 -16.61 2.70
CA GLN A 195 -3.91 -16.99 2.73
C GLN A 195 -4.19 -18.15 1.75
N GLY A 196 -3.59 -18.13 0.54
CA GLY A 196 -3.38 -19.27 -0.35
C GLY A 196 -4.61 -19.79 -1.09
N THR A 197 -5.80 -19.20 -0.94
CA THR A 197 -7.04 -19.61 -1.62
C THR A 197 -7.64 -18.46 -2.42
N TRP A 198 -8.84 -18.03 -2.13
CA TRP A 198 -9.55 -16.94 -2.83
C TRP A 198 -8.73 -15.66 -2.98
N ALA A 199 -7.84 -15.36 -2.03
CA ALA A 199 -7.03 -14.15 -2.10
C ALA A 199 -6.03 -14.18 -3.28
N ILE A 200 -5.53 -15.36 -3.66
CA ILE A 200 -4.70 -15.54 -4.86
C ILE A 200 -5.56 -15.34 -6.11
N ASP A 201 -6.76 -15.91 -6.16
CA ASP A 201 -7.65 -15.82 -7.32
C ASP A 201 -8.10 -14.37 -7.58
N GLN A 202 -8.24 -13.58 -6.53
CA GLN A 202 -8.63 -12.16 -6.61
C GLN A 202 -7.46 -11.18 -6.69
N LEU A 203 -6.21 -11.63 -6.53
CA LEU A 203 -5.01 -10.79 -6.47
C LEU A 203 -4.82 -9.92 -7.72
N TRP A 204 -5.23 -10.41 -8.88
CA TRP A 204 -5.09 -9.69 -10.15
C TRP A 204 -5.69 -8.29 -10.12
N LEU A 205 -6.85 -8.11 -9.47
CA LEU A 205 -7.52 -6.81 -9.36
C LEU A 205 -6.65 -5.83 -8.58
N PHE A 206 -6.03 -6.28 -7.50
CA PHE A 206 -5.19 -5.47 -6.62
C PHE A 206 -3.78 -5.20 -7.18
N TRP A 207 -3.47 -5.74 -8.36
CA TRP A 207 -2.39 -5.29 -9.22
C TRP A 207 -2.88 -4.30 -10.26
N VAL A 208 -3.91 -4.66 -11.01
CA VAL A 208 -4.37 -3.90 -12.18
C VAL A 208 -4.95 -2.55 -11.75
N ALA A 209 -5.91 -2.53 -10.84
CA ALA A 209 -6.61 -1.30 -10.47
C ALA A 209 -5.67 -0.26 -9.81
N PRO A 210 -4.83 -0.60 -8.80
CA PRO A 210 -3.87 0.35 -8.25
C PRO A 210 -2.85 0.85 -9.27
N ILE A 211 -2.36 0.01 -10.19
CA ILE A 211 -1.41 0.44 -11.23
C ILE A 211 -2.07 1.44 -12.18
N ILE A 212 -3.29 1.17 -12.64
CA ILE A 212 -4.05 2.11 -13.47
C ILE A 212 -4.22 3.44 -12.72
N GLY A 213 -4.67 3.40 -11.47
CA GLY A 213 -4.83 4.59 -10.64
C GLY A 213 -3.53 5.37 -10.48
N GLY A 214 -2.43 4.68 -10.17
CA GLY A 214 -1.12 5.27 -10.04
C GLY A 214 -0.65 5.99 -11.31
N ILE A 215 -0.77 5.33 -12.46
CA ILE A 215 -0.42 5.91 -13.77
C ILE A 215 -1.30 7.14 -14.07
N LEU A 216 -2.61 7.04 -13.86
CA LEU A 216 -3.54 8.15 -14.07
C LEU A 216 -3.19 9.34 -13.17
N GLY A 217 -2.98 9.11 -11.87
CA GLY A 217 -2.59 10.15 -10.92
C GLY A 217 -1.28 10.83 -11.31
N GLY A 218 -0.28 10.04 -11.73
CA GLY A 218 1.00 10.56 -12.23
C GLY A 218 0.86 11.45 -13.47
N ILE A 219 0.08 11.00 -14.46
CA ILE A 219 -0.20 11.76 -15.69
C ILE A 219 -0.98 13.04 -15.36
N ILE A 220 -2.06 12.95 -14.58
CA ILE A 220 -2.87 14.11 -14.17
C ILE A 220 -2.00 15.15 -13.47
N TYR A 221 -1.19 14.73 -12.50
CA TYR A 221 -0.30 15.65 -11.82
C TYR A 221 0.66 16.35 -12.79
N ARG A 222 1.33 15.58 -13.64
CA ARG A 222 2.32 16.10 -14.60
C ARG A 222 1.71 17.09 -15.59
N THR A 223 0.50 16.81 -16.08
CA THR A 223 -0.11 17.60 -17.17
C THR A 223 -0.93 18.79 -16.69
N LEU A 224 -1.63 18.64 -15.57
CA LEU A 224 -2.61 19.61 -15.10
C LEU A 224 -2.16 20.38 -13.86
N LEU A 225 -1.33 19.82 -12.99
CA LEU A 225 -1.02 20.38 -11.68
C LEU A 225 0.43 20.84 -11.53
N ALA A 226 1.38 20.20 -12.23
CA ALA A 226 2.76 20.63 -12.19
C ALA A 226 2.88 21.97 -12.96
N LYS A 227 3.36 23.02 -12.27
CA LYS A 227 3.71 24.27 -12.97
C LYS A 227 4.87 23.97 -13.95
N ASN A 228 4.65 24.25 -15.22
CA ASN A 228 5.74 24.35 -16.19
C ASN A 228 6.64 25.51 -15.74
N ASN A 229 7.89 25.21 -15.41
CA ASN A 229 8.94 26.25 -15.26
C ASN A 229 9.63 26.45 -16.57
#